data_30f35e4cd581a012b4a38f44961eb0d2
#
_entry.id   30f35e4cd581a012b4a38f44961eb0d2
#
_cell.length_a   1.000
_cell.length_b   1.000
_cell.length_c   1.000
_cell.angle_alpha   90.00
_cell.angle_beta   90.00
_cell.angle_gamma   90.00
#
_symmetry.space_group_name_H-M   'P 1'
#
loop_
_entity.id
_entity.type
_entity.pdbx_description
1 polymer ?
#
loop_
_entity_poly.entity_id
_entity_poly.type
_entity_poly.pdbx_seq_one_letter_code
_entity_poly.pdbx_strand_id
1 'polypeptide(L)'
;LRTPIPSPTMSKASKIKSFDPNSPADANAQMYGLPFTTKEADIVLVPVPWEVTTSYGGGTSKGPEAIYEASFQVDLFHPEFPELWKRGIAMDEIPAPLQLQSRDLKKQAAHVMRMMTEGGTKKEALRAQKSLKLINAECAVMNDWVEARCGYWLDEGKLVGLIGGDHSTPLGYFRALAKRHKSFGILHIDA
;
A
#
# COMPACT_ATOMS: atom_id res chain seq x y z
N LEU A 1 -12.66 -38.11 9.99
CA LEU A 1 -12.19 -36.96 9.18
C LEU A 1 -10.76 -36.63 9.61
N ARG A 2 -9.77 -37.02 8.80
CA ARG A 2 -8.37 -36.66 9.04
C ARG A 2 -8.19 -35.20 8.61
N THR A 3 -7.79 -34.33 9.53
CA THR A 3 -7.30 -32.99 9.22
C THR A 3 -6.10 -33.12 8.29
N PRO A 4 -6.04 -32.38 7.17
CA PRO A 4 -4.89 -32.43 6.29
C PRO A 4 -3.66 -31.92 7.06
N ILE A 5 -2.58 -32.72 7.03
CA ILE A 5 -1.28 -32.33 7.56
C ILE A 5 -0.80 -31.16 6.68
N PRO A 6 -0.50 -29.99 7.23
CA PRO A 6 0.04 -28.89 6.42
C PRO A 6 1.36 -29.34 5.79
N SER A 7 1.46 -29.18 4.48
CA SER A 7 2.70 -29.44 3.75
C SER A 7 3.85 -28.64 4.39
N PRO A 8 5.06 -29.21 4.53
CA PRO A 8 6.18 -28.51 5.11
C PRO A 8 6.46 -27.24 4.30
N THR A 9 6.39 -26.08 4.95
CA THR A 9 6.71 -24.79 4.34
C THR A 9 8.17 -24.80 3.92
N MET A 10 8.41 -24.68 2.62
CA MET A 10 9.77 -24.58 2.07
C MET A 10 10.48 -23.33 2.62
N SER A 11 11.75 -23.45 2.98
CA SER A 11 12.55 -22.30 3.38
C SER A 11 12.82 -21.37 2.18
N LYS A 12 13.12 -20.07 2.45
CA LYS A 12 13.54 -19.10 1.41
C LYS A 12 14.67 -19.66 0.55
N ALA A 13 15.68 -20.29 1.17
CA ALA A 13 16.80 -20.90 0.46
C ALA A 13 16.38 -22.03 -0.50
N SER A 14 15.42 -22.87 -0.09
CA SER A 14 14.86 -23.91 -0.96
C SER A 14 14.08 -23.31 -2.12
N LYS A 15 13.28 -22.29 -1.87
CA LYS A 15 12.55 -21.57 -2.91
C LYS A 15 13.48 -20.95 -3.95
N ILE A 16 14.58 -20.31 -3.52
CA ILE A 16 15.61 -19.74 -4.41
C ILE A 16 16.21 -20.82 -5.32
N LYS A 17 16.44 -22.02 -4.80
CA LYS A 17 17.05 -23.10 -5.59
C LYS A 17 16.10 -23.72 -6.62
N SER A 18 14.79 -23.73 -6.32
CA SER A 18 13.79 -24.34 -7.19
C SER A 18 13.09 -23.38 -8.13
N PHE A 19 13.22 -22.07 -7.91
CA PHE A 19 12.55 -21.05 -8.72
C PHE A 19 13.35 -20.74 -9.98
N ASP A 20 12.68 -20.77 -11.12
CA ASP A 20 13.24 -20.33 -12.41
C ASP A 20 12.65 -18.95 -12.76
N PRO A 21 13.46 -17.87 -12.73
CA PRO A 21 12.99 -16.52 -13.01
C PRO A 21 12.57 -16.30 -14.47
N ASN A 22 12.87 -17.25 -15.38
CA ASN A 22 12.48 -17.18 -16.79
C ASN A 22 11.18 -17.94 -17.08
N SER A 23 10.64 -18.65 -16.10
CA SER A 23 9.37 -19.37 -16.25
C SER A 23 8.17 -18.44 -16.07
N PRO A 24 7.01 -18.73 -16.70
CA PRO A 24 5.77 -18.03 -16.40
C PRO A 24 5.44 -18.09 -14.91
N ALA A 25 4.85 -17.01 -14.38
CA ALA A 25 4.45 -16.94 -12.99
C ALA A 25 3.41 -18.03 -12.64
N ASP A 26 3.59 -18.68 -11.49
CA ASP A 26 2.59 -19.61 -10.94
C ASP A 26 1.32 -18.84 -10.52
N ALA A 27 0.16 -19.49 -10.60
CA ALA A 27 -1.13 -18.92 -10.22
C ALA A 27 -1.19 -18.47 -8.74
N ASN A 28 -0.35 -19.07 -7.88
CA ASN A 28 -0.25 -18.74 -6.45
C ASN A 28 0.98 -17.88 -6.13
N ALA A 29 1.70 -17.40 -7.14
CA ALA A 29 2.86 -16.56 -6.96
C ALA A 29 2.48 -15.23 -6.28
N GLN A 30 3.45 -14.64 -5.59
CA GLN A 30 3.34 -13.31 -5.01
C GLN A 30 3.72 -12.24 -6.05
N MET A 31 3.79 -11.00 -5.63
CA MET A 31 4.17 -9.88 -6.49
C MET A 31 5.41 -10.19 -7.35
N TYR A 32 5.41 -9.79 -8.60
CA TYR A 32 6.44 -10.10 -9.62
C TYR A 32 6.54 -11.59 -9.96
N GLY A 33 5.52 -12.39 -9.68
CA GLY A 33 5.61 -13.83 -9.87
C GLY A 33 6.55 -14.56 -8.90
N LEU A 34 7.05 -13.87 -7.87
CA LEU A 34 8.02 -14.42 -6.93
C LEU A 34 7.37 -15.38 -5.93
N PRO A 35 8.10 -16.40 -5.44
CA PRO A 35 7.55 -17.40 -4.54
C PRO A 35 7.59 -17.00 -3.05
N PHE A 36 7.96 -15.76 -2.72
CA PHE A 36 8.25 -15.33 -1.35
C PHE A 36 7.03 -14.69 -0.68
N THR A 37 6.73 -15.13 0.53
CA THR A 37 5.79 -14.45 1.42
C THR A 37 6.38 -13.14 1.98
N THR A 38 5.57 -12.28 2.56
CA THR A 38 6.03 -11.05 3.24
C THR A 38 7.05 -11.33 4.35
N LYS A 39 6.95 -12.47 5.04
CA LYS A 39 7.93 -12.88 6.05
C LYS A 39 9.28 -13.26 5.47
N GLU A 40 9.27 -13.89 4.30
CA GLU A 40 10.49 -14.37 3.61
C GLU A 40 11.15 -13.28 2.77
N ALA A 41 10.38 -12.35 2.23
CA ALA A 41 10.88 -11.23 1.43
C ALA A 41 11.74 -10.27 2.26
N ASP A 42 12.79 -9.70 1.66
CA ASP A 42 13.57 -8.62 2.28
C ASP A 42 12.90 -7.27 2.09
N ILE A 43 12.06 -7.13 1.06
CA ILE A 43 11.35 -5.91 0.69
C ILE A 43 9.85 -6.18 0.82
N VAL A 44 9.17 -5.36 1.62
CA VAL A 44 7.71 -5.44 1.78
C VAL A 44 7.07 -4.13 1.35
N LEU A 45 6.10 -4.24 0.45
CA LEU A 45 5.32 -3.13 -0.06
C LEU A 45 3.99 -3.07 0.70
N VAL A 46 3.73 -1.96 1.37
CA VAL A 46 2.49 -1.72 2.13
C VAL A 46 1.48 -1.01 1.23
N PRO A 47 0.35 -1.66 0.88
CA PRO A 47 -0.67 -1.05 0.04
C PRO A 47 -1.59 -0.14 0.86
N VAL A 48 -1.86 1.07 0.35
CA VAL A 48 -2.75 2.06 0.97
C VAL A 48 -3.80 2.52 -0.05
N PRO A 49 -4.93 1.80 -0.18
CA PRO A 49 -5.96 2.09 -1.18
C PRO A 49 -6.85 3.27 -0.75
N TRP A 50 -6.26 4.48 -0.69
CA TRP A 50 -6.88 5.70 -0.19
C TRP A 50 -6.87 6.80 -1.23
N GLU A 51 -8.03 7.46 -1.46
CA GLU A 51 -8.14 8.58 -2.40
C GLU A 51 -9.20 9.63 -1.99
N VAL A 52 -9.26 9.93 -0.72
CA VAL A 52 -10.29 10.84 -0.18
C VAL A 52 -10.04 12.28 -0.57
N THR A 53 -8.76 12.67 -0.71
CA THR A 53 -8.33 14.07 -0.90
C THR A 53 -8.02 14.45 -2.35
N THR A 54 -8.22 13.55 -3.31
CA THR A 54 -8.03 13.88 -4.72
C THR A 54 -9.08 14.88 -5.20
N SER A 55 -8.62 15.99 -5.79
CA SER A 55 -9.48 17.05 -6.33
C SER A 55 -9.83 16.85 -7.81
N TYR A 56 -9.01 16.13 -8.55
CA TYR A 56 -9.18 15.87 -9.98
C TYR A 56 -9.05 14.38 -10.28
N GLY A 57 -9.98 13.88 -11.10
CA GLY A 57 -9.99 12.47 -11.46
C GLY A 57 -10.35 11.54 -10.30
N GLY A 58 -10.04 10.27 -10.48
CA GLY A 58 -10.24 9.21 -9.48
C GLY A 58 -9.56 7.93 -9.95
N GLY A 59 -9.43 6.95 -9.03
CA GLY A 59 -8.87 5.64 -9.32
C GLY A 59 -7.52 5.38 -8.65
N THR A 60 -6.90 6.37 -8.01
CA THR A 60 -5.62 6.17 -7.30
C THR A 60 -5.73 5.15 -6.17
N SER A 61 -6.90 5.00 -5.55
CA SER A 61 -7.16 3.92 -4.56
C SER A 61 -7.07 2.51 -5.14
N LYS A 62 -7.16 2.36 -6.46
CA LYS A 62 -6.97 1.09 -7.17
C LYS A 62 -5.50 0.84 -7.55
N GLY A 63 -4.64 1.82 -7.31
CA GLY A 63 -3.21 1.74 -7.64
C GLY A 63 -2.53 0.49 -7.09
N PRO A 64 -2.69 0.15 -5.79
CA PRO A 64 -2.09 -1.05 -5.24
C PRO A 64 -2.48 -2.34 -5.95
N GLU A 65 -3.78 -2.53 -6.25
CA GLU A 65 -4.29 -3.70 -6.96
C GLU A 65 -3.76 -3.76 -8.40
N ALA A 66 -3.86 -2.64 -9.13
CA ALA A 66 -3.41 -2.56 -10.52
C ALA A 66 -1.88 -2.79 -10.66
N ILE A 67 -1.08 -2.26 -9.72
CA ILE A 67 0.36 -2.48 -9.70
C ILE A 67 0.68 -3.95 -9.37
N TYR A 68 -0.06 -4.54 -8.43
CA TYR A 68 0.10 -5.96 -8.12
C TYR A 68 -0.16 -6.83 -9.36
N GLU A 69 -1.29 -6.63 -10.04
CA GLU A 69 -1.63 -7.36 -11.26
C GLU A 69 -0.60 -7.15 -12.38
N ALA A 70 -0.21 -5.90 -12.63
CA ALA A 70 0.79 -5.57 -13.65
C ALA A 70 2.18 -6.14 -13.34
N SER A 71 2.50 -6.37 -12.09
CA SER A 71 3.82 -6.88 -11.66
C SER A 71 4.14 -8.27 -12.23
N PHE A 72 3.13 -9.06 -12.57
CA PHE A 72 3.32 -10.37 -13.18
C PHE A 72 3.84 -10.33 -14.63
N GLN A 73 3.82 -9.15 -15.26
CA GLN A 73 4.33 -8.94 -16.61
C GLN A 73 5.75 -8.38 -16.64
N VAL A 74 6.38 -8.17 -15.47
CA VAL A 74 7.71 -7.58 -15.38
C VAL A 74 8.78 -8.67 -15.45
N ASP A 75 9.77 -8.48 -16.34
CA ASP A 75 10.95 -9.33 -16.39
C ASP A 75 11.79 -9.18 -15.12
N LEU A 76 12.22 -10.30 -14.55
CA LEU A 76 13.06 -10.31 -13.35
C LEU A 76 14.53 -10.07 -13.63
N PHE A 77 14.90 -9.93 -14.90
CA PHE A 77 16.27 -9.68 -15.31
C PHE A 77 16.65 -8.21 -15.18
N HIS A 78 17.73 -7.92 -14.47
CA HIS A 78 18.38 -6.61 -14.43
C HIS A 78 19.86 -6.76 -14.74
N PRO A 79 20.42 -6.05 -15.75
CA PRO A 79 21.80 -6.29 -16.21
C PRO A 79 22.86 -6.06 -15.14
N GLU A 80 22.66 -5.07 -14.26
CA GLU A 80 23.59 -4.78 -13.17
C GLU A 80 23.33 -5.62 -11.92
N PHE A 81 22.10 -6.10 -11.72
CA PHE A 81 21.65 -6.83 -10.52
C PHE A 81 20.86 -8.09 -10.88
N PRO A 82 21.46 -9.06 -11.59
CA PRO A 82 20.73 -10.23 -12.11
C PRO A 82 20.12 -11.12 -11.00
N GLU A 83 20.63 -11.01 -9.79
CA GLU A 83 20.20 -11.79 -8.62
C GLU A 83 19.22 -11.02 -7.70
N LEU A 84 18.76 -9.82 -8.11
CA LEU A 84 17.94 -8.96 -7.26
C LEU A 84 16.65 -9.64 -6.81
N TRP A 85 16.05 -10.46 -7.66
CA TRP A 85 14.84 -11.21 -7.35
C TRP A 85 14.99 -12.13 -6.12
N LYS A 86 16.21 -12.62 -5.81
CA LYS A 86 16.50 -13.46 -4.63
C LYS A 86 16.31 -12.74 -3.30
N ARG A 87 16.35 -11.40 -3.31
CA ARG A 87 15.99 -10.59 -2.14
C ARG A 87 14.53 -10.85 -1.72
N GLY A 88 13.69 -11.13 -2.68
CA GLY A 88 12.26 -11.25 -2.48
C GLY A 88 11.59 -9.89 -2.29
N ILE A 89 10.57 -9.65 -3.07
CA ILE A 89 9.67 -8.50 -2.95
C ILE A 89 8.27 -9.07 -2.78
N ALA A 90 7.58 -8.66 -1.75
CA ALA A 90 6.20 -9.10 -1.52
C ALA A 90 5.33 -7.91 -1.15
N MET A 91 4.09 -7.92 -1.57
CA MET A 91 3.10 -6.94 -1.15
C MET A 91 2.31 -7.48 0.05
N ASP A 92 2.10 -6.63 1.02
CA ASP A 92 1.23 -6.91 2.16
C ASP A 92 -0.24 -7.02 1.72
N GLU A 93 -1.09 -7.53 2.57
CA GLU A 93 -2.52 -7.65 2.27
C GLU A 93 -3.15 -6.28 2.05
N ILE A 94 -3.94 -6.15 0.98
CA ILE A 94 -4.71 -4.92 0.70
C ILE A 94 -5.83 -4.81 1.75
N PRO A 95 -5.85 -3.74 2.56
CA PRO A 95 -6.80 -3.61 3.66
C PRO A 95 -8.21 -3.26 3.14
N ALA A 96 -9.06 -4.26 2.93
CA ALA A 96 -10.43 -4.08 2.46
C ALA A 96 -11.26 -3.06 3.29
N PRO A 97 -11.15 -2.99 4.63
CA PRO A 97 -11.85 -1.97 5.41
C PRO A 97 -11.42 -0.55 5.03
N LEU A 98 -10.13 -0.33 4.80
CA LEU A 98 -9.61 0.99 4.42
C LEU A 98 -10.08 1.40 3.02
N GLN A 99 -10.13 0.45 2.09
CA GLN A 99 -10.63 0.67 0.73
C GLN A 99 -12.13 1.06 0.72
N LEU A 100 -12.95 0.39 1.52
CA LEU A 100 -14.36 0.70 1.67
C LEU A 100 -14.56 2.09 2.28
N GLN A 101 -13.83 2.40 3.33
CA GLN A 101 -13.88 3.69 4.03
C GLN A 101 -13.46 4.84 3.11
N SER A 102 -12.37 4.68 2.36
CA SER A 102 -11.90 5.64 1.36
C SER A 102 -13.00 5.98 0.35
N ARG A 103 -13.66 4.95 -0.20
CA ARG A 103 -14.75 5.11 -1.17
C ARG A 103 -15.91 5.93 -0.61
N ASP A 104 -16.31 5.68 0.63
CA ASP A 104 -17.47 6.35 1.23
C ASP A 104 -17.13 7.78 1.69
N LEU A 105 -15.93 8.02 2.18
CA LEU A 105 -15.44 9.35 2.52
C LEU A 105 -15.22 10.22 1.28
N LYS A 106 -14.76 9.65 0.16
CA LYS A 106 -14.60 10.39 -1.10
C LYS A 106 -15.90 11.03 -1.57
N LYS A 107 -17.05 10.35 -1.42
CA LYS A 107 -18.36 10.93 -1.75
C LYS A 107 -18.67 12.14 -0.89
N GLN A 108 -18.30 12.12 0.39
CA GLN A 108 -18.47 13.25 1.30
C GLN A 108 -17.50 14.38 0.97
N ALA A 109 -16.23 14.05 0.63
CA ALA A 109 -15.23 15.02 0.23
C ALA A 109 -15.65 15.78 -1.04
N ALA A 110 -16.22 15.10 -2.03
CA ALA A 110 -16.75 15.72 -3.23
C ALA A 110 -17.87 16.75 -2.90
N HIS A 111 -18.73 16.44 -1.93
CA HIS A 111 -19.75 17.41 -1.46
C HIS A 111 -19.09 18.61 -0.77
N VAL A 112 -18.10 18.39 0.08
CA VAL A 112 -17.34 19.48 0.76
C VAL A 112 -16.66 20.37 -0.27
N MET A 113 -15.95 19.80 -1.23
CA MET A 113 -15.26 20.54 -2.29
C MET A 113 -16.23 21.40 -3.11
N ARG A 114 -17.36 20.84 -3.54
CA ARG A 114 -18.38 21.57 -4.26
C ARG A 114 -18.92 22.75 -3.43
N MET A 115 -19.17 22.54 -2.14
CA MET A 115 -19.62 23.63 -1.25
C MET A 115 -18.60 24.76 -1.11
N MET A 116 -17.30 24.41 -1.15
CA MET A 116 -16.20 25.41 -1.07
C MET A 116 -16.07 26.22 -2.36
N THR A 117 -16.37 25.63 -3.53
CA THR A 117 -16.22 26.26 -4.84
C THR A 117 -17.47 27.00 -5.31
N GLU A 118 -18.65 26.43 -5.08
CA GLU A 118 -19.92 26.93 -5.63
C GLU A 118 -20.80 27.63 -4.56
N GLY A 119 -20.46 27.42 -3.29
CA GLY A 119 -21.30 27.86 -2.19
C GLY A 119 -22.56 26.99 -2.00
N GLY A 120 -23.53 27.51 -1.24
CA GLY A 120 -24.79 26.80 -0.99
C GLY A 120 -25.59 27.39 0.16
N THR A 121 -26.65 26.72 0.54
CA THR A 121 -27.50 27.09 1.66
C THR A 121 -26.79 26.90 3.02
N LYS A 122 -27.28 27.60 4.06
CA LYS A 122 -26.77 27.41 5.44
C LYS A 122 -26.84 25.95 5.90
N LYS A 123 -27.88 25.21 5.50
CA LYS A 123 -28.05 23.78 5.84
C LYS A 123 -26.98 22.92 5.18
N GLU A 124 -26.65 23.17 3.91
CA GLU A 124 -25.60 22.47 3.17
C GLU A 124 -24.22 22.79 3.72
N ALA A 125 -23.95 24.05 4.06
CA ALA A 125 -22.70 24.47 4.69
C ALA A 125 -22.49 23.75 6.05
N LEU A 126 -23.52 23.64 6.88
CA LEU A 126 -23.43 22.89 8.15
C LEU A 126 -23.17 21.41 7.93
N ARG A 127 -23.79 20.80 6.90
CA ARG A 127 -23.55 19.41 6.51
C ARG A 127 -22.11 19.23 6.03
N ALA A 128 -21.61 20.10 5.16
CA ALA A 128 -20.23 20.06 4.68
C ALA A 128 -19.21 20.19 5.84
N GLN A 129 -19.47 21.07 6.82
CA GLN A 129 -18.61 21.20 8.00
C GLN A 129 -18.57 19.92 8.84
N LYS A 130 -19.70 19.23 9.02
CA LYS A 130 -19.75 17.94 9.71
C LYS A 130 -18.96 16.87 8.94
N SER A 131 -19.16 16.80 7.61
CA SER A 131 -18.41 15.87 6.75
C SER A 131 -16.90 16.15 6.80
N LEU A 132 -16.47 17.41 6.78
CA LEU A 132 -15.06 17.78 6.87
C LEU A 132 -14.43 17.32 8.19
N LYS A 133 -15.13 17.49 9.31
CA LYS A 133 -14.65 16.98 10.61
C LYS A 133 -14.49 15.46 10.60
N LEU A 134 -15.44 14.73 10.04
CA LEU A 134 -15.35 13.27 9.91
C LEU A 134 -14.19 12.88 9.00
N ILE A 135 -14.06 13.50 7.81
CA ILE A 135 -12.96 13.22 6.86
C ILE A 135 -11.60 13.42 7.55
N ASN A 136 -11.41 14.52 8.27
CA ASN A 136 -10.15 14.80 8.95
C ASN A 136 -9.84 13.76 10.05
N ALA A 137 -10.85 13.33 10.81
CA ALA A 137 -10.67 12.29 11.82
C ALA A 137 -10.29 10.95 11.18
N GLU A 138 -10.96 10.55 10.11
CA GLU A 138 -10.70 9.28 9.43
C GLU A 138 -9.37 9.28 8.65
N CYS A 139 -8.95 10.43 8.11
CA CYS A 139 -7.60 10.59 7.55
C CYS A 139 -6.52 10.43 8.63
N ALA A 140 -6.77 10.88 9.85
CA ALA A 140 -5.86 10.64 10.96
C ALA A 140 -5.77 9.14 11.29
N VAL A 141 -6.91 8.44 11.36
CA VAL A 141 -6.95 6.97 11.58
C VAL A 141 -6.19 6.22 10.47
N MET A 142 -6.37 6.61 9.20
CA MET A 142 -5.60 6.03 8.10
C MET A 142 -4.10 6.23 8.29
N ASN A 143 -3.66 7.45 8.64
CA ASN A 143 -2.24 7.72 8.88
C ASN A 143 -1.67 6.92 10.06
N ASP A 144 -2.44 6.76 11.13
CA ASP A 144 -2.04 5.94 12.29
C ASP A 144 -1.91 4.47 11.92
N TRP A 145 -2.81 3.96 11.07
CA TRP A 145 -2.71 2.61 10.53
C TRP A 145 -1.45 2.43 9.65
N VAL A 146 -1.17 3.38 8.74
CA VAL A 146 0.04 3.35 7.90
C VAL A 146 1.29 3.38 8.75
N GLU A 147 1.33 4.24 9.77
CA GLU A 147 2.45 4.34 10.71
C GLU A 147 2.69 3.00 11.44
N ALA A 148 1.63 2.40 11.95
CA ALA A 148 1.72 1.12 12.66
C ALA A 148 2.16 -0.01 11.72
N ARG A 149 1.59 -0.07 10.50
CA ARG A 149 1.88 -1.15 9.55
C ARG A 149 3.28 -1.07 8.99
N CYS A 150 3.72 0.13 8.57
CA CYS A 150 5.10 0.35 8.13
C CYS A 150 6.08 0.11 9.30
N GLY A 151 5.73 0.59 10.49
CA GLY A 151 6.51 0.36 11.69
C GLY A 151 6.74 -1.12 11.99
N TYR A 152 5.70 -1.92 11.90
CA TYR A 152 5.79 -3.36 12.10
C TYR A 152 6.83 -4.01 11.16
N TRP A 153 6.77 -3.72 9.85
CA TRP A 153 7.71 -4.30 8.90
C TRP A 153 9.14 -3.77 9.05
N LEU A 154 9.30 -2.50 9.43
CA LEU A 154 10.62 -1.93 9.77
C LEU A 154 11.23 -2.63 10.99
N ASP A 155 10.42 -2.96 12.01
CA ASP A 155 10.87 -3.69 13.22
C ASP A 155 11.22 -5.16 12.91
N GLU A 156 10.56 -5.76 11.90
CA GLU A 156 10.93 -7.06 11.34
C GLU A 156 12.20 -7.02 10.46
N GLY A 157 12.88 -5.87 10.38
CA GLY A 157 14.11 -5.68 9.62
C GLY A 157 13.92 -5.64 8.11
N LYS A 158 12.71 -5.35 7.62
CA LYS A 158 12.42 -5.27 6.19
C LYS A 158 12.74 -3.88 5.62
N LEU A 159 13.13 -3.84 4.35
CA LEU A 159 13.02 -2.62 3.58
C LEU A 159 11.54 -2.42 3.22
N VAL A 160 10.97 -1.30 3.64
CA VAL A 160 9.55 -1.01 3.45
C VAL A 160 9.37 -0.03 2.31
N GLY A 161 8.49 -0.37 1.37
CA GLY A 161 7.93 0.55 0.38
C GLY A 161 6.45 0.77 0.66
N LEU A 162 5.91 1.89 0.19
CA LEU A 162 4.48 2.19 0.27
C LEU A 162 3.92 2.33 -1.14
N ILE A 163 2.83 1.63 -1.42
CA ILE A 163 2.07 1.79 -2.66
C ILE A 163 0.75 2.46 -2.31
N GLY A 164 0.64 3.75 -2.62
CA GLY A 164 -0.55 4.53 -2.35
C GLY A 164 -1.47 4.62 -3.55
N GLY A 165 -2.39 5.26 -3.34
CA GLY A 165 -3.46 6.16 -3.23
C GLY A 165 -3.04 7.61 -3.54
N ASP A 166 -3.66 8.51 -2.84
CA ASP A 166 -3.38 9.93 -2.99
C ASP A 166 -2.15 10.39 -2.17
N HIS A 167 -1.74 11.64 -2.32
CA HIS A 167 -0.56 12.23 -1.67
C HIS A 167 -0.64 12.33 -0.13
N SER A 168 -1.78 12.02 0.49
CA SER A 168 -1.89 12.00 1.95
C SER A 168 -1.33 10.72 2.57
N THR A 169 -1.16 9.66 1.79
CA THR A 169 -0.80 8.32 2.28
C THR A 169 0.62 8.19 2.88
N PRO A 170 1.66 8.93 2.44
CA PRO A 170 3.01 8.76 2.98
C PRO A 170 3.23 9.29 4.41
N LEU A 171 2.33 10.14 4.93
CA LEU A 171 2.54 10.81 6.22
C LEU A 171 2.75 9.82 7.37
N GLY A 172 1.95 8.75 7.42
CA GLY A 172 2.11 7.70 8.42
C GLY A 172 3.47 7.01 8.34
N TYR A 173 3.95 6.75 7.12
CA TYR A 173 5.26 6.15 6.92
C TYR A 173 6.40 7.09 7.37
N PHE A 174 6.30 8.39 7.07
CA PHE A 174 7.28 9.37 7.56
C PHE A 174 7.31 9.41 9.09
N ARG A 175 6.18 9.29 9.75
CA ARG A 175 6.11 9.20 11.23
C ARG A 175 6.81 7.93 11.74
N ALA A 176 6.62 6.79 11.09
CA ALA A 176 7.31 5.55 11.43
C ALA A 176 8.83 5.66 11.29
N LEU A 177 9.33 6.34 10.24
CA LEU A 177 10.75 6.62 10.04
C LEU A 177 11.29 7.61 11.09
N ALA A 178 10.54 8.67 11.40
CA ALA A 178 10.95 9.67 12.38
C ALA A 178 11.13 9.11 13.80
N LYS A 179 10.43 8.03 14.14
CA LYS A 179 10.64 7.31 15.41
C LYS A 179 11.96 6.53 15.45
N ARG A 180 12.55 6.20 14.31
CA ARG A 180 13.76 5.36 14.18
C ARG A 180 15.01 6.14 13.81
N HIS A 181 14.87 7.29 13.20
CA HIS A 181 15.97 8.10 12.71
C HIS A 181 15.90 9.50 13.33
N LYS A 182 17.01 9.99 13.86
CA LYS A 182 17.12 11.37 14.41
C LYS A 182 16.89 12.44 13.34
N SER A 183 17.30 12.14 12.10
CA SER A 183 17.09 12.98 10.92
C SER A 183 17.11 12.11 9.67
N PHE A 184 16.34 12.51 8.66
CA PHE A 184 16.36 11.91 7.32
C PHE A 184 15.89 12.97 6.32
N GLY A 185 16.34 12.84 5.07
CA GLY A 185 15.88 13.67 3.98
C GLY A 185 14.70 13.03 3.25
N ILE A 186 13.84 13.85 2.66
CA ILE A 186 12.77 13.42 1.76
C ILE A 186 13.05 14.07 0.40
N LEU A 187 13.25 13.22 -0.61
CA LEU A 187 13.24 13.65 -2.00
C LEU A 187 11.81 13.46 -2.53
N HIS A 188 11.12 14.57 -2.78
CA HIS A 188 9.77 14.56 -3.34
C HIS A 188 9.88 14.82 -4.85
N ILE A 189 9.45 13.82 -5.65
CA ILE A 189 9.35 13.93 -7.11
C ILE A 189 7.87 13.94 -7.44
N ASP A 190 7.40 15.03 -7.97
CA ASP A 190 5.99 15.28 -8.27
C ASP A 190 5.83 15.81 -9.71
N ALA A 191 4.63 15.60 -10.30
CA ALA A 191 4.32 16.02 -11.66
C ALA A 191 3.70 17.42 -11.70
#